data_c7dbe039b05e52ff172a45cf80414fe1
#
_entry.id   c7dbe039b05e52ff172a45cf80414fe1
#
_cell.length_a   1.000
_cell.length_b   1.000
_cell.length_c   1.000
_cell.angle_alpha   90.00
_cell.angle_beta   90.00
_cell.angle_gamma   90.00
#
_symmetry.space_group_name_H-M   'P 1'
#
loop_
_entity.id
_entity.type
_entity.pdbx_description
1 polymer ?
#
loop_
_entity_poly.entity_id
_entity_poly.type
_entity_poly.pdbx_seq_one_letter_code
_entity_poly.pdbx_strand_id
1 'polypeptide(L)'
;FELTGSVIVAKNENQNNHLWVMSSFMATYASIINSLKKYLLKNKVNNEDTNKYLNIFLTGMLFEFNHHNFDLNKSIKSLQTKGGINEELLKRLQKDKFFRKMEMNLNKIFLRLKKANDQ
;
A
#
# COMPACT_ATOMS: atom_id res chain seq x y z
N PHE A 1 -9.41 12.16 10.31
CA PHE A 1 -8.18 12.13 9.53
C PHE A 1 -8.36 12.88 8.22
N GLU A 2 -7.68 14.00 8.11
CA GLU A 2 -7.88 14.93 7.00
C GLU A 2 -6.59 15.08 6.19
N LEU A 3 -6.57 14.56 4.95
CA LEU A 3 -5.42 14.66 4.04
C LEU A 3 -5.70 15.50 2.80
N THR A 4 -6.95 15.54 2.34
CA THR A 4 -7.33 16.17 1.07
C THR A 4 -8.54 17.08 1.21
N GLY A 5 -8.83 17.57 2.41
CA GLY A 5 -10.04 18.32 2.70
C GLY A 5 -11.28 17.45 2.90
N SER A 6 -11.12 16.13 2.83
CA SER A 6 -12.20 15.19 3.07
C SER A 6 -12.03 14.52 4.44
N VAL A 7 -13.13 14.37 5.16
CA VAL A 7 -13.13 13.75 6.49
C VAL A 7 -13.94 12.46 6.45
N ILE A 8 -13.37 11.39 6.99
CA ILE A 8 -14.06 10.13 7.16
C ILE A 8 -14.56 10.03 8.60
N VAL A 9 -15.87 9.84 8.76
CA VAL A 9 -16.47 9.66 10.07
C VAL A 9 -16.78 8.19 10.28
N ALA A 10 -16.22 7.60 11.34
CA ALA A 10 -16.48 6.22 11.68
C ALA A 10 -17.92 6.05 12.20
N LYS A 11 -18.61 5.00 11.74
CA LYS A 11 -20.00 4.72 12.11
C LYS A 11 -20.13 4.09 13.50
N ASN A 12 -19.07 3.45 13.98
CA ASN A 12 -19.04 2.80 15.28
C ASN A 12 -17.59 2.57 15.72
N GLU A 13 -17.40 2.11 16.95
CA GLU A 13 -16.07 1.87 17.51
C GLU A 13 -15.29 0.80 16.74
N ASN A 14 -15.97 -0.26 16.30
CA ASN A 14 -15.33 -1.30 15.52
C ASN A 14 -14.77 -0.76 14.20
N GLN A 15 -15.55 0.04 13.48
CA GLN A 15 -15.10 0.70 12.26
C GLN A 15 -13.94 1.65 12.54
N ASN A 16 -14.03 2.43 13.62
CA ASN A 16 -12.98 3.35 14.02
C ASN A 16 -11.65 2.61 14.28
N ASN A 17 -11.71 1.48 14.98
CA ASN A 17 -10.52 0.66 15.24
C ASN A 17 -9.89 0.13 13.96
N HIS A 18 -10.69 -0.34 13.01
CA HIS A 18 -10.19 -0.80 11.73
C HIS A 18 -9.55 0.33 10.89
N LEU A 19 -10.16 1.50 10.88
CA LEU A 19 -9.58 2.67 10.21
C LEU A 19 -8.28 3.10 10.88
N TRP A 20 -8.23 3.03 12.21
CA TRP A 20 -6.99 3.35 12.94
C TRP A 20 -5.87 2.38 12.62
N VAL A 21 -6.19 1.08 12.49
CA VAL A 21 -5.21 0.08 12.08
C VAL A 21 -4.54 0.46 10.76
N MET A 22 -5.29 1.06 9.82
CA MET A 22 -4.71 1.49 8.55
C MET A 22 -3.60 2.52 8.72
N SER A 23 -3.61 3.33 9.78
CA SER A 23 -2.55 4.29 10.03
C SER A 23 -1.21 3.61 10.33
N SER A 24 -1.23 2.35 10.78
CA SER A 24 -0.01 1.57 11.01
C SER A 24 0.71 1.22 9.71
N PHE A 25 0.01 1.31 8.58
CA PHE A 25 0.60 1.04 7.26
C PHE A 25 1.51 2.17 6.76
N MET A 26 1.44 3.35 7.35
CA MET A 26 2.18 4.53 6.85
C MET A 26 3.68 4.29 6.78
N ALA A 27 4.29 3.84 7.90
CA ALA A 27 5.72 3.55 7.93
C ALA A 27 6.08 2.35 7.05
N THR A 28 5.20 1.35 7.00
CA THR A 28 5.37 0.17 6.13
C THR A 28 5.36 0.58 4.66
N TYR A 29 4.43 1.43 4.27
CA TYR A 29 4.37 1.96 2.91
C TYR A 29 5.65 2.72 2.55
N ALA A 30 6.09 3.62 3.42
CA ALA A 30 7.34 4.34 3.21
C ALA A 30 8.54 3.39 3.09
N SER A 31 8.56 2.31 3.88
CA SER A 31 9.62 1.31 3.84
C SER A 31 9.62 0.52 2.52
N ILE A 32 8.45 0.20 2.00
CA ILE A 32 8.30 -0.44 0.68
C ILE A 32 8.91 0.47 -0.40
N ILE A 33 8.52 1.75 -0.41
CA ILE A 33 9.03 2.71 -1.38
C ILE A 33 10.54 2.90 -1.21
N ASN A 34 11.02 2.93 0.03
CA ASN A 34 12.45 3.02 0.31
C ASN A 34 13.22 1.81 -0.24
N SER A 35 12.62 0.61 -0.20
CA SER A 35 13.22 -0.59 -0.80
C SER A 35 13.37 -0.44 -2.31
N LEU A 36 12.37 0.14 -2.97
CA LEU A 36 12.45 0.44 -4.41
C LEU A 36 13.54 1.45 -4.70
N LYS A 37 13.64 2.51 -3.89
CA LYS A 37 14.68 3.52 -4.02
C LYS A 37 16.08 2.90 -3.88
N LYS A 38 16.29 2.08 -2.86
CA LYS A 38 17.56 1.40 -2.62
C LYS A 38 17.94 0.51 -3.80
N TYR A 39 16.97 -0.20 -4.37
CA TYR A 39 17.19 -1.04 -5.53
C TYR A 39 17.73 -0.22 -6.71
N LEU A 40 17.12 0.92 -7.00
CA LEU A 40 17.57 1.78 -8.11
C LEU A 40 18.95 2.34 -7.86
N LEU A 41 19.22 2.85 -6.65
CA LEU A 41 20.52 3.41 -6.29
C LEU A 41 21.64 2.33 -6.36
N LYS A 42 21.35 1.14 -5.87
CA LYS A 42 22.29 0.01 -5.94
C LYS A 42 22.63 -0.36 -7.39
N ASN A 43 21.68 -0.19 -8.28
CA ASN A 43 21.85 -0.50 -9.70
C ASN A 43 22.26 0.73 -10.52
N LYS A 44 22.87 1.72 -9.85
CA LYS A 44 23.53 2.88 -10.44
C LYS A 44 22.62 3.88 -11.12
N VAL A 45 21.35 3.90 -10.77
CA VAL A 45 20.48 5.03 -11.10
C VAL A 45 20.79 6.13 -10.09
N ASN A 46 21.10 7.34 -10.56
CA ASN A 46 21.49 8.42 -9.65
C ASN A 46 20.34 8.88 -8.78
N ASN A 47 20.64 9.58 -7.68
CA ASN A 47 19.64 9.97 -6.68
C ASN A 47 18.57 10.90 -7.26
N GLU A 48 18.95 11.86 -8.09
CA GLU A 48 18.01 12.81 -8.71
C GLU A 48 16.99 12.09 -9.59
N ASP A 49 17.47 11.24 -10.50
CA ASP A 49 16.61 10.47 -11.41
C ASP A 49 15.74 9.47 -10.66
N THR A 50 16.27 8.85 -9.62
CA THR A 50 15.53 7.92 -8.76
C THR A 50 14.35 8.62 -8.10
N ASN A 51 14.59 9.77 -7.47
CA ASN A 51 13.53 10.52 -6.80
C ASN A 51 12.48 11.02 -7.79
N LYS A 52 12.93 11.50 -8.94
CA LYS A 52 12.03 11.99 -10.00
C LYS A 52 11.17 10.84 -10.54
N TYR A 53 11.77 9.71 -10.82
CA TYR A 53 11.03 8.54 -11.31
C TYR A 53 10.00 8.05 -10.30
N LEU A 54 10.40 7.89 -9.04
CA LEU A 54 9.48 7.42 -7.99
C LEU A 54 8.31 8.36 -7.81
N ASN A 55 8.55 9.68 -7.85
CA ASN A 55 7.47 10.65 -7.74
C ASN A 55 6.47 10.51 -8.89
N ILE A 56 6.95 10.43 -10.12
CA ILE A 56 6.11 10.26 -11.31
C ILE A 56 5.35 8.91 -11.23
N PHE A 57 6.05 7.86 -10.86
CA PHE A 57 5.49 6.52 -10.74
C PHE A 57 4.35 6.47 -9.72
N LEU A 58 4.59 6.96 -8.51
CA LEU A 58 3.59 6.93 -7.43
C LEU A 58 2.39 7.83 -7.72
N THR A 59 2.64 9.01 -8.29
CA THR A 59 1.57 9.92 -8.71
C THR A 59 0.71 9.29 -9.80
N GLY A 60 1.35 8.64 -10.76
CA GLY A 60 0.65 7.94 -11.84
C GLY A 60 -0.21 6.78 -11.33
N MET A 61 0.30 6.03 -10.36
CA MET A 61 -0.47 4.94 -9.75
C MET A 61 -1.71 5.46 -9.03
N LEU A 62 -1.57 6.55 -8.28
CA LEU A 62 -2.72 7.14 -7.59
C LEU A 62 -3.77 7.64 -8.60
N PHE A 63 -3.33 8.25 -9.69
CA PHE A 63 -4.23 8.65 -10.78
C PHE A 63 -4.99 7.45 -11.35
N GLU A 64 -4.29 6.34 -11.60
CA GLU A 64 -4.89 5.10 -12.12
C GLU A 64 -5.98 4.57 -11.16
N PHE A 65 -5.69 4.56 -9.85
CA PHE A 65 -6.65 4.09 -8.86
C PHE A 65 -7.89 4.98 -8.82
N ASN A 66 -7.72 6.30 -8.87
CA ASN A 66 -8.82 7.25 -8.91
C ASN A 66 -9.65 7.12 -10.18
N HIS A 67 -9.00 6.86 -11.31
CA HIS A 67 -9.68 6.69 -12.59
C HIS A 67 -10.68 5.53 -12.56
N HIS A 68 -10.38 4.49 -11.81
CA HIS A 68 -11.28 3.33 -11.64
C HIS A 68 -12.08 3.37 -10.34
N ASN A 69 -12.19 4.53 -9.70
CA ASN A 69 -12.93 4.71 -8.43
C ASN A 69 -12.49 3.72 -7.35
N PHE A 70 -11.18 3.43 -7.28
CA PHE A 70 -10.59 2.46 -6.37
C PHE A 70 -11.14 1.02 -6.51
N ASP A 71 -11.65 0.68 -7.69
CA ASP A 71 -11.85 -0.74 -8.03
C ASP A 71 -10.48 -1.33 -8.39
N LEU A 72 -9.79 -1.78 -7.36
CA LEU A 72 -8.39 -2.22 -7.50
C LEU A 72 -8.26 -3.51 -8.29
N ASN A 73 -9.28 -4.34 -8.34
CA ASN A 73 -9.27 -5.53 -9.20
C ASN A 73 -9.14 -5.14 -10.67
N LYS A 74 -9.83 -4.09 -11.09
CA LYS A 74 -9.69 -3.56 -12.45
C LYS A 74 -8.28 -3.02 -12.70
N SER A 75 -7.76 -2.22 -11.78
CA SER A 75 -6.40 -1.67 -11.90
C SER A 75 -5.34 -2.76 -11.95
N ILE A 76 -5.42 -3.74 -11.05
CA ILE A 76 -4.48 -4.87 -11.02
C ILE A 76 -4.49 -5.63 -12.35
N LYS A 77 -5.69 -5.89 -12.88
CA LYS A 77 -5.84 -6.60 -14.15
C LYS A 77 -5.29 -5.79 -15.32
N SER A 78 -5.59 -4.48 -15.38
CA SER A 78 -5.16 -3.62 -16.48
C SER A 78 -3.66 -3.37 -16.48
N LEU A 79 -3.01 -3.40 -15.32
CA LEU A 79 -1.58 -3.18 -15.17
C LEU A 79 -0.73 -4.41 -15.52
N GLN A 80 -1.37 -5.57 -15.67
CA GLN A 80 -0.68 -6.81 -16.01
C GLN A 80 -0.81 -7.14 -17.48
N THR A 81 0.31 -7.53 -18.09
CA THR A 81 0.34 -8.16 -19.41
C THR A 81 0.69 -9.62 -19.20
N LYS A 82 -0.03 -10.52 -19.87
CA LYS A 82 0.25 -11.95 -19.76
C LYS A 82 1.71 -12.25 -20.13
N GLY A 83 2.41 -12.90 -19.19
CA GLY A 83 3.85 -13.17 -19.34
C GLY A 83 4.74 -11.97 -19.09
N GLY A 84 4.19 -10.82 -18.67
CA GLY A 84 4.95 -9.60 -18.38
C GLY A 84 5.49 -9.55 -16.96
N ILE A 85 6.31 -8.51 -16.71
CA ILE A 85 7.03 -8.36 -15.43
C ILE A 85 6.10 -8.01 -14.26
N ASN A 86 5.00 -7.30 -14.52
CA ASN A 86 4.03 -7.02 -13.45
C ASN A 86 3.36 -8.29 -12.96
N GLU A 87 2.97 -9.16 -13.87
CA GLU A 87 2.40 -10.45 -13.52
C GLU A 87 3.43 -11.31 -12.76
N GLU A 88 4.68 -11.32 -13.23
CA GLU A 88 5.73 -12.13 -12.61
C GLU A 88 6.00 -11.70 -11.17
N LEU A 89 6.21 -10.40 -10.91
CA LEU A 89 6.49 -9.93 -9.55
C LEU A 89 5.31 -10.20 -8.62
N LEU A 90 4.09 -9.92 -9.08
CA LEU A 90 2.90 -10.16 -8.28
C LEU A 90 2.78 -11.63 -7.88
N LYS A 91 2.97 -12.56 -8.83
CA LYS A 91 2.92 -14.00 -8.55
C LYS A 91 4.00 -14.44 -7.57
N ARG A 92 5.22 -13.90 -7.69
CA ARG A 92 6.30 -14.20 -6.76
C ARG A 92 5.97 -13.79 -5.33
N LEU A 93 5.44 -12.58 -5.15
CA LEU A 93 5.07 -12.07 -3.83
C LEU A 93 3.87 -12.82 -3.25
N GLN A 94 2.89 -13.21 -4.08
CA GLN A 94 1.78 -14.05 -3.66
C GLN A 94 2.28 -15.41 -3.16
N LYS A 95 3.21 -16.03 -3.87
CA LYS A 95 3.82 -17.29 -3.47
C LYS A 95 4.56 -17.15 -2.14
N ASP A 96 5.23 -16.03 -1.92
CA ASP A 96 5.93 -15.72 -0.67
C ASP A 96 4.99 -15.34 0.46
N LYS A 97 3.67 -15.33 0.20
CA LYS A 97 2.62 -15.00 1.17
C LYS A 97 2.74 -13.57 1.72
N PHE A 98 3.30 -12.66 0.93
CA PHE A 98 3.51 -11.27 1.33
C PHE A 98 2.21 -10.59 1.76
N PHE A 99 1.16 -10.69 0.93
CA PHE A 99 -0.13 -10.05 1.20
C PHE A 99 -0.85 -10.69 2.37
N ARG A 100 -0.79 -12.01 2.47
CA ARG A 100 -1.38 -12.75 3.58
C ARG A 100 -0.71 -12.39 4.92
N LYS A 101 0.61 -12.29 4.93
CA LYS A 101 1.35 -11.87 6.14
C LYS A 101 0.99 -10.47 6.57
N MET A 102 0.81 -9.56 5.62
CA MET A 102 0.38 -8.19 5.91
C MET A 102 -1.01 -8.19 6.56
N GLU A 103 -1.98 -8.87 5.98
CA GLU A 103 -3.34 -8.97 6.53
C GLU A 103 -3.34 -9.58 7.93
N MET A 104 -2.59 -10.65 8.14
CA MET A 104 -2.48 -11.30 9.45
C MET A 104 -1.92 -10.34 10.51
N ASN A 105 -0.92 -9.55 10.16
CA ASN A 105 -0.34 -8.59 11.10
C ASN A 105 -1.25 -7.41 11.38
N LEU A 106 -1.98 -6.93 10.38
CA LEU A 106 -3.01 -5.90 10.58
C LEU A 106 -4.08 -6.40 11.56
N ASN A 107 -4.51 -7.65 11.42
CA ASN A 107 -5.49 -8.24 12.33
C ASN A 107 -4.97 -8.35 13.75
N LYS A 108 -3.69 -8.71 13.94
CA LYS A 108 -3.08 -8.75 15.28
C LYS A 108 -3.07 -7.37 15.94
N ILE A 109 -2.79 -6.33 15.18
CA ILE A 109 -2.83 -4.95 15.69
C ILE A 109 -4.25 -4.57 16.08
N PHE A 110 -5.23 -4.90 15.22
CA PHE A 110 -6.64 -4.66 15.51
C PHE A 110 -7.06 -5.32 16.83
N LEU A 111 -6.72 -6.59 17.02
CA LEU A 111 -7.06 -7.32 18.25
C LEU A 111 -6.43 -6.68 19.50
N ARG A 112 -5.21 -6.20 19.37
CA ARG A 112 -4.54 -5.48 20.46
C ARG A 112 -5.27 -4.18 20.82
N LEU A 113 -5.66 -3.39 19.81
CA LEU A 113 -6.38 -2.14 20.02
C LEU A 113 -7.77 -2.39 20.63
N LYS A 114 -8.47 -3.40 20.15
CA LYS A 114 -9.76 -3.80 20.68
C LYS A 114 -9.66 -4.19 22.15
N LYS A 115 -8.68 -4.99 22.51
CA LYS A 115 -8.45 -5.42 23.90
C LYS A 115 -8.15 -4.24 24.81
N ALA A 116 -7.36 -3.27 24.35
CA ALA A 116 -7.04 -2.08 25.13
C ALA A 116 -8.29 -1.22 25.38
N ASN A 117 -9.19 -1.13 24.39
CA ASN A 117 -10.42 -0.34 24.49
C ASN A 117 -11.48 -1.02 25.37
N ASP A 118 -11.43 -2.35 25.51
CA ASP A 118 -12.36 -3.13 26.32
C ASP A 118 -11.98 -3.14 27.81
N GLN A 119 -10.85 -2.52 28.19
CA GLN A 119 -10.40 -2.40 29.58
C GLN A 119 -10.86 -1.05 30.24
#